data_2304b527589e472368da1ce378699588
#
_entry.id   2304b527589e472368da1ce378699588
#
_cell.length_a   1.000
_cell.length_b   1.000
_cell.length_c   1.000
_cell.angle_alpha   90.00
_cell.angle_beta   90.00
_cell.angle_gamma   90.00
#
_symmetry.space_group_name_H-M   'P 1'
#
loop_
_entity.id
_entity.type
_entity.pdbx_description
1 polymer ?
#
loop_
_entity_poly.entity_id
_entity_poly.type
_entity_poly.pdbx_seq_one_letter_code
_entity_poly.pdbx_strand_id
1 'polypeptide(L)'
;MHSLEQLRRGELAGISRLDLAADLDEFPREIFDLADSLEVLNLSGNRMRALPHDLSRLHRLKVLFCSDNPFETLPEVLGDCAQLEMVGFKS
;
A
#
# COMPACT_ATOMS: atom_id res chain seq x y z
N MET A 1 10.59 -3.56 9.26
CA MET A 1 10.35 -2.29 8.55
C MET A 1 11.22 -2.22 7.30
N HIS A 2 10.63 -1.84 6.18
CA HIS A 2 11.34 -1.69 4.92
C HIS A 2 11.60 -0.21 4.64
N SER A 3 12.49 0.09 3.71
CA SER A 3 12.76 1.46 3.31
C SER A 3 12.35 1.71 1.86
N LEU A 4 12.04 2.97 1.56
CA LEU A 4 11.72 3.37 0.19
C LEU A 4 12.88 3.12 -0.75
N GLU A 5 14.11 3.28 -0.25
CA GLU A 5 15.30 3.04 -1.03
C GLU A 5 15.43 1.57 -1.43
N GLN A 6 15.16 0.64 -0.48
CA GLN A 6 15.16 -0.78 -0.80
C GLN A 6 14.16 -1.09 -1.91
N LEU A 7 12.97 -0.49 -1.82
CA LEU A 7 11.94 -0.68 -2.82
C LEU A 7 12.40 -0.18 -4.20
N ARG A 8 12.98 1.01 -4.24
CA ARG A 8 13.44 1.60 -5.49
C ARG A 8 14.60 0.85 -6.13
N ARG A 9 15.42 0.20 -5.33
CA ARG A 9 16.56 -0.59 -5.82
C ARG A 9 16.17 -1.99 -6.26
N GLY A 10 14.90 -2.38 -6.12
CA GLY A 10 14.44 -3.71 -6.47
C GLY A 10 14.85 -4.79 -5.48
N GLU A 11 15.31 -4.41 -4.29
CA GLU A 11 15.78 -5.36 -3.27
C GLU A 11 14.65 -6.15 -2.63
N LEU A 12 13.41 -5.70 -2.82
CA LEU A 12 12.24 -6.31 -2.19
C LEU A 12 11.42 -7.17 -3.15
N ALA A 13 12.00 -7.53 -4.30
CA ALA A 13 11.30 -8.34 -5.29
C ALA A 13 10.86 -9.68 -4.67
N GLY A 14 9.60 -10.03 -4.88
CA GLY A 14 9.05 -11.31 -4.42
C GLY A 14 8.56 -11.33 -2.98
N ILE A 15 8.64 -10.25 -2.23
CA ILE A 15 8.13 -10.25 -0.85
C ILE A 15 6.59 -10.28 -0.86
N SER A 16 6.02 -10.90 0.18
CA SER A 16 4.57 -10.97 0.34
C SER A 16 4.03 -9.91 1.29
N ARG A 17 4.88 -9.32 2.12
CA ARG A 17 4.48 -8.27 3.05
C ARG A 17 5.45 -7.09 2.96
N LEU A 18 4.90 -5.89 2.83
CA LEU A 18 5.66 -4.65 2.81
C LEU A 18 5.17 -3.75 3.95
N ASP A 19 6.09 -3.33 4.81
CA ASP A 19 5.83 -2.35 5.87
C ASP A 19 6.67 -1.11 5.56
N LEU A 20 6.02 0.01 5.26
CA LEU A 20 6.72 1.20 4.83
C LEU A 20 6.15 2.44 5.52
N ALA A 21 6.97 3.04 6.39
CA ALA A 21 6.66 4.30 7.05
C ALA A 21 7.85 5.24 6.84
N ALA A 22 7.69 6.21 5.96
CA ALA A 22 8.77 7.08 5.52
C ALA A 22 8.26 8.49 5.20
N ASP A 23 7.29 8.97 5.97
CA ASP A 23 6.65 10.28 5.76
C ASP A 23 6.15 10.45 4.33
N LEU A 24 5.56 9.40 3.79
CA LEU A 24 5.10 9.39 2.41
C LEU A 24 3.90 10.32 2.21
N ASP A 25 4.02 11.27 1.31
CA ASP A 25 2.90 12.12 0.90
C ASP A 25 2.06 11.46 -0.18
N GLU A 26 2.68 10.57 -0.95
CA GLU A 26 2.04 9.88 -2.06
C GLU A 26 2.37 8.40 -2.04
N PHE A 27 1.51 7.61 -2.65
CA PHE A 27 1.72 6.18 -2.81
C PHE A 27 2.92 5.94 -3.74
N PRO A 28 3.96 5.24 -3.28
CA PRO A 28 5.12 4.96 -4.13
C PRO A 28 4.73 4.03 -5.28
N ARG A 29 4.89 4.50 -6.51
CA ARG A 29 4.50 3.70 -7.68
C ARG A 29 5.31 2.41 -7.81
N GLU A 30 6.51 2.39 -7.24
CA GLU A 30 7.39 1.20 -7.24
C GLU A 30 6.75 0.01 -6.53
N ILE A 31 5.75 0.25 -5.67
CA ILE A 31 5.02 -0.86 -5.02
C ILE A 31 4.37 -1.78 -6.05
N PHE A 32 3.99 -1.24 -7.21
CA PHE A 32 3.39 -2.05 -8.26
C PHE A 32 4.34 -3.10 -8.84
N ASP A 33 5.65 -2.93 -8.66
CA ASP A 33 6.63 -3.94 -9.06
C ASP A 33 6.47 -5.23 -8.24
N LEU A 34 5.76 -5.17 -7.12
CA LEU A 34 5.49 -6.31 -6.24
C LEU A 34 4.12 -6.94 -6.50
N ALA A 35 3.45 -6.58 -7.57
CA ALA A 35 2.07 -7.00 -7.83
C ALA A 35 1.87 -8.51 -7.82
N ASP A 36 2.87 -9.28 -8.25
CA ASP A 36 2.76 -10.73 -8.35
C ASP A 36 3.00 -11.46 -7.03
N SER A 37 3.44 -10.77 -5.99
CA SER A 37 3.77 -11.40 -4.71
C SER A 37 3.13 -10.75 -3.50
N LEU A 38 2.83 -9.45 -3.55
CA LEU A 38 2.40 -8.69 -2.38
C LEU A 38 0.99 -9.06 -1.94
N GLU A 39 0.87 -9.51 -0.69
CA GLU A 39 -0.42 -9.88 -0.09
C GLU A 39 -0.79 -8.97 1.06
N VAL A 40 0.19 -8.44 1.78
CA VAL A 40 -0.03 -7.53 2.91
C VAL A 40 0.76 -6.25 2.69
N LEU A 41 0.06 -5.12 2.69
CA LEU A 41 0.69 -3.82 2.54
C LEU A 41 0.35 -2.96 3.76
N ASN A 42 1.37 -2.54 4.48
CA ASN A 42 1.21 -1.67 5.63
C ASN A 42 1.82 -0.29 5.33
N LEU A 43 0.95 0.69 5.13
CA LEU A 43 1.32 2.08 4.87
C LEU A 43 0.83 2.99 6.01
N SER A 44 0.60 2.43 7.19
CA SER A 44 0.16 3.21 8.35
C SER A 44 1.26 4.19 8.78
N GLY A 45 0.85 5.31 9.32
CA GLY A 45 1.79 6.30 9.84
C GLY A 45 2.51 7.11 8.78
N ASN A 46 1.88 7.38 7.66
CA ASN A 46 2.41 8.24 6.62
C ASN A 46 1.58 9.53 6.53
N ARG A 47 1.68 10.24 5.43
CA ARG A 47 1.02 11.52 5.22
C ARG A 47 0.18 11.52 3.94
N MET A 48 -0.31 10.33 3.57
CA MET A 48 -1.08 10.19 2.34
C MET A 48 -2.51 10.66 2.50
N ARG A 49 -3.04 11.29 1.46
CA ARG A 49 -4.43 11.76 1.42
C ARG A 49 -5.27 10.96 0.43
N ALA A 50 -4.62 10.17 -0.40
CA ALA A 50 -5.29 9.39 -1.43
C ALA A 50 -4.51 8.13 -1.75
N LEU A 51 -5.23 7.14 -2.27
CA LEU A 51 -4.63 5.94 -2.85
C LEU A 51 -4.67 6.08 -4.38
N PRO A 52 -3.78 5.39 -5.11
CA PRO A 52 -3.76 5.51 -6.57
C PRO A 52 -5.02 4.90 -7.19
N HIS A 53 -5.48 5.48 -8.28
CA HIS A 53 -6.69 5.02 -8.98
C HIS A 53 -6.56 3.58 -9.50
N ASP A 54 -5.34 3.12 -9.70
CA ASP A 54 -5.05 1.79 -10.23
C ASP A 54 -4.55 0.81 -9.16
N LEU A 55 -4.95 1.02 -7.89
CA LEU A 55 -4.57 0.14 -6.78
C LEU A 55 -4.91 -1.32 -7.06
N SER A 56 -5.95 -1.59 -7.84
CA SER A 56 -6.38 -2.95 -8.21
C SER A 56 -5.31 -3.73 -9.00
N ARG A 57 -4.28 -3.06 -9.50
CA ARG A 57 -3.13 -3.75 -10.12
C ARG A 57 -2.42 -4.67 -9.12
N LEU A 58 -2.54 -4.39 -7.83
CA LEU A 58 -2.04 -5.26 -6.77
C LEU A 58 -3.03 -6.41 -6.59
N HIS A 59 -3.09 -7.29 -7.58
CA HIS A 59 -4.14 -8.30 -7.72
C HIS A 59 -4.08 -9.43 -6.69
N ARG A 60 -3.00 -9.50 -5.91
CA ARG A 60 -2.85 -10.49 -4.84
C ARG A 60 -2.99 -9.86 -3.45
N LEU A 61 -3.27 -8.57 -3.38
CA LEU A 61 -3.37 -7.86 -2.12
C LEU A 61 -4.61 -8.30 -1.34
N LYS A 62 -4.39 -8.81 -0.14
CA LYS A 62 -5.45 -9.30 0.77
C LYS A 62 -5.67 -8.39 1.96
N VAL A 63 -4.61 -7.75 2.44
CA VAL A 63 -4.66 -6.93 3.65
C VAL A 63 -3.98 -5.60 3.38
N LEU A 64 -4.68 -4.52 3.68
CA LEU A 64 -4.15 -3.16 3.56
C LEU A 64 -4.31 -2.44 4.89
N PHE A 65 -3.20 -2.01 5.46
CA PHE A 65 -3.20 -1.14 6.64
C PHE A 65 -2.77 0.26 6.21
N CYS A 66 -3.64 1.24 6.41
CA CYS A 66 -3.34 2.64 6.11
C CYS A 66 -3.89 3.57 7.19
N SER A 67 -3.81 3.13 8.43
CA SER A 67 -4.16 3.95 9.59
C SER A 67 -3.20 5.11 9.76
N ASP A 68 -3.62 6.14 10.48
CA ASP A 68 -2.78 7.30 10.78
C ASP A 68 -2.22 7.99 9.52
N ASN A 69 -3.07 8.11 8.51
CA ASN A 69 -2.85 8.94 7.33
C ASN A 69 -3.99 9.95 7.25
N PRO A 70 -3.76 11.14 6.69
CA PRO A 70 -4.78 12.20 6.66
C PRO A 70 -5.82 12.02 5.56
N PHE A 71 -6.38 10.82 5.40
CA PHE A 71 -7.51 10.59 4.50
C PHE A 71 -8.75 11.26 5.08
N GLU A 72 -9.47 11.99 4.26
CA GLU A 72 -10.72 12.62 4.69
C GLU A 72 -11.91 11.68 4.53
N THR A 73 -11.83 10.78 3.55
CA THR A 73 -12.88 9.81 3.28
C THR A 73 -12.24 8.45 2.95
N LEU A 74 -13.04 7.40 3.07
CA LEU A 74 -12.60 6.06 2.65
C LEU A 74 -12.45 6.07 1.13
N PRO A 75 -11.25 5.77 0.59
CA PRO A 75 -11.04 5.84 -0.86
C PRO A 75 -11.93 4.86 -1.64
N GLU A 76 -12.60 5.37 -2.66
CA GLU A 76 -13.50 4.56 -3.49
C GLU A 76 -12.79 3.43 -4.23
N VAL A 77 -11.51 3.62 -4.52
CA VAL A 77 -10.71 2.62 -5.26
C VAL A 77 -10.66 1.27 -4.54
N LEU A 78 -10.90 1.25 -3.23
CA LEU A 78 -10.90 -0.01 -2.47
C LEU A 78 -11.97 -0.97 -2.98
N GLY A 79 -13.06 -0.45 -3.54
CA GLY A 79 -14.11 -1.26 -4.12
C GLY A 79 -13.68 -2.04 -5.37
N ASP A 80 -12.60 -1.63 -6.01
CA ASP A 80 -12.07 -2.30 -7.21
C ASP A 80 -11.13 -3.44 -6.87
N CYS A 81 -10.79 -3.61 -5.59
CA CYS A 81 -9.80 -4.60 -5.16
C CYS A 81 -10.49 -5.87 -4.71
N ALA A 82 -10.82 -6.74 -5.68
CA ALA A 82 -11.66 -7.92 -5.44
C ALA A 82 -11.08 -8.92 -4.44
N GLN A 83 -9.76 -9.01 -4.32
CA GLN A 83 -9.10 -9.94 -3.41
C GLN A 83 -8.89 -9.36 -2.00
N LEU A 84 -9.22 -8.10 -1.81
CA LEU A 84 -8.97 -7.42 -0.55
C LEU A 84 -9.94 -7.93 0.52
N GLU A 85 -9.40 -8.46 1.61
CA GLU A 85 -10.17 -9.09 2.68
C GLU A 85 -10.25 -8.22 3.93
N MET A 86 -9.24 -7.39 4.16
CA MET A 86 -9.16 -6.56 5.36
C MET A 86 -8.53 -5.22 5.04
N VAL A 87 -9.14 -4.17 5.55
CA VAL A 87 -8.59 -2.81 5.48
C VAL A 87 -8.55 -2.22 6.88
N GLY A 88 -7.35 -1.88 7.35
CA GLY A 88 -7.19 -1.11 8.58
C GLY A 88 -7.16 0.37 8.23
N PHE A 89 -8.15 1.11 8.72
CA PHE A 89 -8.34 2.50 8.34
C PHE A 89 -8.78 3.31 9.54
N LYS A 90 -7.81 3.90 10.24
CA LYS A 90 -8.05 4.68 11.43
C LYS A 90 -7.32 6.01 11.34
N SER A 91 -8.00 7.09 11.57
CA SER A 91 -7.40 8.42 11.55
C SER A 91 -6.80 8.80 12.89
#